data_2cdb1df2a81b9f0b48d8b176e006456d
#
_entry.id   2cdb1df2a81b9f0b48d8b176e006456d
#
_cell.length_a   1.000
_cell.length_b   1.000
_cell.length_c   1.000
_cell.angle_alpha   90.00
_cell.angle_beta   90.00
_cell.angle_gamma   90.00
#
_symmetry.space_group_name_H-M   'P 1'
#
loop_
_entity.id
_entity.type
_entity.pdbx_description
1 polymer ?
#
loop_
_entity_poly.entity_id
_entity_poly.type
_entity_poly.pdbx_seq_one_letter_code
_entity_poly.pdbx_strand_id
1 'polypeptide(L)'
;MQYRPYKGRGFTCNCCGKQYEKFAPRYPAAEDKQALDKHHVIAGYGEEELCPWCLSTSRERLVIGLLATQIPVAGKRILHLSPEPKVFAFLKQQQAVITSTDITPGFYQKIDKHIQYADATQLPFPDNAFDLVIGNHIMEHIPNDRLAMREIYRVLQPGGRAILQVPFSESISNTLEVPDINDPKQQSALFGQKDHVRIYALKDYLQRLRDAGFTVNYQLYGSFIAYFQYAIQPLEGFIHITK
;
A
#
# COMPACT_ATOMS: atom_id res chain seq x y z
N MET A 1 -4.67 -5.98 -30.14
CA MET A 1 -3.33 -6.56 -30.40
C MET A 1 -2.39 -6.49 -29.21
N GLN A 2 -2.57 -5.55 -28.32
CA GLN A 2 -1.71 -5.25 -27.14
C GLN A 2 -1.55 -6.41 -26.13
N TYR A 3 -2.49 -7.36 -26.08
CA TYR A 3 -2.51 -8.44 -25.08
C TYR A 3 -1.98 -9.80 -25.60
N ARG A 4 -1.55 -9.88 -26.87
CA ARG A 4 -1.05 -11.14 -27.45
C ARG A 4 0.11 -11.77 -26.67
N PRO A 5 1.12 -11.01 -26.20
CA PRO A 5 2.26 -11.55 -25.45
C PRO A 5 1.89 -12.19 -24.11
N TYR A 6 0.71 -11.89 -23.59
CA TYR A 6 0.25 -12.28 -22.25
C TYR A 6 -0.83 -13.37 -22.28
N LYS A 7 -1.25 -13.82 -23.48
CA LYS A 7 -2.29 -14.85 -23.62
C LYS A 7 -1.81 -16.19 -23.10
N GLY A 8 -2.62 -16.81 -22.26
CA GLY A 8 -2.35 -18.14 -21.72
C GLY A 8 -3.05 -18.34 -20.38
N ARG A 9 -2.63 -19.37 -19.66
CA ARG A 9 -3.11 -19.70 -18.31
C ARG A 9 -1.89 -19.85 -17.41
N GLY A 10 -1.83 -19.13 -16.35
CA GLY A 10 -0.75 -19.18 -15.34
C GLY A 10 -1.21 -18.40 -14.13
N PHE A 11 -1.55 -17.13 -14.37
CA PHE A 11 -2.04 -16.25 -13.32
C PHE A 11 -3.50 -15.86 -13.53
N THR A 12 -4.21 -15.63 -12.42
CA THR A 12 -5.57 -15.10 -12.42
C THR A 12 -5.57 -13.75 -11.70
N CYS A 13 -6.02 -12.69 -12.37
CA CYS A 13 -6.18 -11.40 -11.71
C CYS A 13 -7.41 -11.42 -10.79
N ASN A 14 -7.22 -11.33 -9.49
CA ASN A 14 -8.33 -11.27 -8.51
C ASN A 14 -9.12 -9.96 -8.54
N CYS A 15 -8.63 -8.92 -9.27
CA CYS A 15 -9.37 -7.67 -9.47
C CYS A 15 -10.36 -7.73 -10.63
N CYS A 16 -10.07 -8.49 -11.71
CA CYS A 16 -10.92 -8.54 -12.89
C CYS A 16 -11.30 -9.96 -13.36
N GLY A 17 -10.83 -11.00 -12.70
CA GLY A 17 -11.11 -12.42 -13.00
C GLY A 17 -10.44 -12.98 -14.26
N LYS A 18 -9.68 -12.17 -15.02
CA LYS A 18 -9.04 -12.62 -16.25
C LYS A 18 -7.76 -13.40 -16.00
N GLN A 19 -7.49 -14.37 -16.91
CA GLN A 19 -6.30 -15.22 -16.84
C GLN A 19 -5.29 -14.86 -17.93
N TYR A 20 -4.01 -14.95 -17.57
CA TYR A 20 -2.88 -14.69 -18.45
C TYR A 20 -1.74 -15.64 -18.13
N GLU A 21 -0.88 -15.94 -19.11
CA GLU A 21 0.35 -16.70 -18.91
C GLU A 21 1.34 -15.93 -18.05
N LYS A 22 1.42 -14.61 -18.26
CA LYS A 22 2.24 -13.67 -17.51
C LYS A 22 1.57 -12.31 -17.41
N PHE A 23 1.99 -11.50 -16.46
CA PHE A 23 1.56 -10.11 -16.34
C PHE A 23 2.63 -9.17 -16.91
N ALA A 24 2.29 -7.91 -17.11
CA ALA A 24 3.23 -6.95 -17.66
C ALA A 24 4.21 -6.46 -16.59
N PRO A 25 5.48 -6.27 -16.94
CA PRO A 25 6.45 -5.69 -16.00
C PRO A 25 6.19 -4.20 -15.76
N ARG A 26 6.68 -3.73 -14.64
CA ARG A 26 6.77 -2.31 -14.30
C ARG A 26 8.12 -2.03 -13.68
N TYR A 27 8.84 -1.08 -14.24
CA TYR A 27 10.15 -0.69 -13.73
C TYR A 27 10.14 0.77 -13.27
N PRO A 28 10.97 1.14 -12.28
CA PRO A 28 11.12 2.54 -11.88
C PRO A 28 11.75 3.36 -13.01
N ALA A 29 11.61 4.68 -12.93
CA ALA A 29 12.35 5.59 -13.80
C ALA A 29 13.87 5.42 -13.58
N ALA A 30 14.68 5.79 -14.58
CA ALA A 30 16.13 5.57 -14.50
C ALA A 30 16.78 6.32 -13.33
N GLU A 31 16.30 7.52 -13.04
CA GLU A 31 16.74 8.35 -11.91
C GLU A 31 16.40 7.76 -10.55
N ASP A 32 15.29 7.03 -10.44
CA ASP A 32 14.83 6.41 -9.19
C ASP A 32 15.52 5.07 -8.92
N LYS A 33 15.88 4.36 -10.01
CA LYS A 33 16.39 3.00 -9.97
C LYS A 33 17.65 2.85 -9.12
N GLN A 34 18.55 3.83 -9.18
CA GLN A 34 19.85 3.77 -8.49
C GLN A 34 19.67 3.64 -6.97
N ALA A 35 18.79 4.43 -6.37
CA ALA A 35 18.52 4.37 -4.93
C ALA A 35 17.85 3.05 -4.54
N LEU A 36 16.87 2.60 -5.33
CA LEU A 36 16.14 1.37 -5.09
C LEU A 36 17.06 0.14 -5.16
N ASP A 37 17.92 0.06 -6.19
CA ASP A 37 18.88 -1.02 -6.35
C ASP A 37 19.94 -1.02 -5.23
N LYS A 38 20.51 0.16 -4.93
CA LYS A 38 21.56 0.33 -3.91
C LYS A 38 21.12 -0.16 -2.53
N HIS A 39 19.86 0.06 -2.20
CA HIS A 39 19.31 -0.29 -0.90
C HIS A 39 18.43 -1.54 -0.92
N HIS A 40 18.37 -2.25 -2.06
CA HIS A 40 17.52 -3.44 -2.26
C HIS A 40 16.09 -3.22 -1.81
N VAL A 41 15.48 -2.10 -2.26
CA VAL A 41 14.14 -1.70 -1.85
C VAL A 41 13.09 -2.58 -2.54
N ILE A 42 12.21 -3.17 -1.74
CA ILE A 42 11.01 -3.86 -2.21
C ILE A 42 9.92 -2.81 -2.34
N ALA A 43 9.58 -2.42 -3.58
CA ALA A 43 8.73 -1.27 -3.87
C ALA A 43 7.63 -1.53 -4.90
N GLY A 44 7.28 -2.81 -5.15
CA GLY A 44 6.27 -3.16 -6.14
C GLY A 44 6.70 -2.85 -7.58
N TYR A 45 7.97 -3.04 -7.91
CA TYR A 45 8.51 -3.01 -9.26
C TYR A 45 9.02 -4.39 -9.65
N GLY A 46 9.05 -4.68 -10.95
CA GLY A 46 9.62 -5.90 -11.50
C GLY A 46 8.72 -6.58 -12.53
N GLU A 47 8.98 -7.86 -12.75
CA GLU A 47 8.15 -8.71 -13.59
C GLU A 47 6.79 -8.98 -12.93
N GLU A 48 5.78 -9.34 -13.71
CA GLU A 48 4.44 -9.74 -13.25
C GLU A 48 3.68 -8.65 -12.46
N GLU A 49 4.08 -7.37 -12.60
CA GLU A 49 3.55 -6.29 -11.75
C GLU A 49 2.15 -5.84 -12.17
N LEU A 50 1.90 -5.67 -13.48
CA LEU A 50 0.63 -5.10 -13.96
C LEU A 50 -0.24 -6.13 -14.66
N CYS A 51 -1.50 -6.27 -14.23
CA CYS A 51 -2.48 -7.05 -14.99
C CYS A 51 -2.63 -6.48 -16.39
N PRO A 52 -2.47 -7.30 -17.47
CA PRO A 52 -2.53 -6.80 -18.85
C PRO A 52 -3.88 -6.17 -19.23
N TRP A 53 -4.95 -6.45 -18.50
CA TRP A 53 -6.28 -5.93 -18.78
C TRP A 53 -6.66 -4.73 -17.92
N CYS A 54 -6.66 -4.92 -16.60
CA CYS A 54 -7.19 -3.89 -15.69
C CYS A 54 -6.11 -3.01 -15.08
N LEU A 55 -4.83 -3.30 -15.36
CA LEU A 55 -3.65 -2.59 -14.87
C LEU A 55 -3.55 -2.58 -13.32
N SER A 56 -4.21 -3.54 -12.66
CA SER A 56 -4.00 -3.69 -11.21
C SER A 56 -2.55 -4.03 -10.93
N THR A 57 -2.01 -3.40 -9.89
CA THR A 57 -0.65 -3.65 -9.39
C THR A 57 -0.62 -4.92 -8.53
N SER A 58 0.58 -5.47 -8.31
CA SER A 58 0.82 -6.57 -7.37
C SER A 58 0.28 -6.26 -5.99
N ARG A 59 0.56 -5.07 -5.45
CA ARG A 59 0.11 -4.64 -4.13
C ARG A 59 -1.42 -4.52 -4.01
N GLU A 60 -2.12 -4.00 -5.04
CA GLU A 60 -3.60 -3.99 -5.03
C GLU A 60 -4.15 -5.41 -5.01
N ARG A 61 -3.54 -6.34 -5.76
CA ARG A 61 -3.94 -7.75 -5.76
C ARG A 61 -3.69 -8.43 -4.42
N LEU A 62 -2.58 -8.11 -3.74
CA LEU A 62 -2.28 -8.59 -2.39
C LEU A 62 -3.34 -8.11 -1.40
N VAL A 63 -3.59 -6.81 -1.35
CA VAL A 63 -4.60 -6.21 -0.45
C VAL A 63 -5.98 -6.80 -0.70
N ILE A 64 -6.43 -6.89 -1.96
CA ILE A 64 -7.73 -7.49 -2.31
C ILE A 64 -7.79 -8.96 -1.92
N GLY A 65 -6.71 -9.73 -2.11
CA GLY A 65 -6.63 -11.12 -1.67
C GLY A 65 -6.86 -11.27 -0.16
N LEU A 66 -6.24 -10.40 0.63
CA LEU A 66 -6.39 -10.38 2.10
C LEU A 66 -7.79 -9.94 2.54
N LEU A 67 -8.33 -8.89 1.92
CA LEU A 67 -9.69 -8.42 2.20
C LEU A 67 -10.74 -9.49 1.85
N ALA A 68 -10.52 -10.26 0.80
CA ALA A 68 -11.43 -11.31 0.38
C ALA A 68 -11.41 -12.55 1.30
N THR A 69 -10.28 -12.81 1.99
CA THR A 69 -10.08 -14.10 2.69
C THR A 69 -9.89 -13.97 4.20
N GLN A 70 -9.35 -12.85 4.69
CA GLN A 70 -8.92 -12.72 6.08
C GLN A 70 -9.49 -11.51 6.82
N ILE A 71 -9.95 -10.49 6.08
CA ILE A 71 -10.42 -9.23 6.67
C ILE A 71 -11.82 -8.93 6.13
N PRO A 72 -12.88 -9.39 6.79
CA PRO A 72 -14.25 -9.14 6.33
C PRO A 72 -14.55 -7.63 6.37
N VAL A 73 -15.09 -7.09 5.26
CA VAL A 73 -15.30 -5.65 5.08
C VAL A 73 -16.78 -5.27 4.87
N ALA A 74 -17.67 -6.24 4.68
CA ALA A 74 -19.10 -5.97 4.48
C ALA A 74 -19.69 -5.22 5.68
N GLY A 75 -20.30 -4.05 5.43
CA GLY A 75 -20.87 -3.19 6.47
C GLY A 75 -19.86 -2.50 7.40
N LYS A 76 -18.55 -2.72 7.21
CA LYS A 76 -17.52 -2.12 8.04
C LYS A 76 -17.27 -0.67 7.66
N ARG A 77 -16.98 0.17 8.66
CA ARG A 77 -16.58 1.58 8.48
C ARG A 77 -15.08 1.61 8.16
N ILE A 78 -14.75 2.03 6.95
CA ILE A 78 -13.38 1.99 6.43
C ILE A 78 -12.93 3.41 6.12
N LEU A 79 -11.79 3.81 6.70
CA LEU A 79 -11.05 4.99 6.27
C LEU A 79 -10.04 4.56 5.21
N HIS A 80 -10.16 5.10 4.00
CA HIS A 80 -9.27 4.83 2.89
C HIS A 80 -8.47 6.10 2.54
N LEU A 81 -7.24 6.14 3.02
CA LEU A 81 -6.29 7.23 2.76
C LEU A 81 -5.68 7.02 1.37
N SER A 82 -5.67 8.07 0.53
CA SER A 82 -5.13 8.03 -0.85
C SER A 82 -5.66 6.82 -1.64
N PRO A 83 -6.97 6.75 -1.94
CA PRO A 83 -7.62 5.52 -2.35
C PRO A 83 -7.09 4.95 -3.67
N GLU A 84 -6.69 3.67 -3.65
CA GLU A 84 -6.29 2.93 -4.85
C GLU A 84 -7.52 2.45 -5.62
N PRO A 85 -7.54 2.60 -6.97
CA PRO A 85 -8.76 2.37 -7.77
C PRO A 85 -9.37 0.99 -7.61
N LYS A 86 -8.54 -0.08 -7.59
CA LYS A 86 -9.05 -1.47 -7.53
C LYS A 86 -9.48 -1.85 -6.12
N VAL A 87 -8.76 -1.38 -5.10
CA VAL A 87 -9.14 -1.58 -3.69
C VAL A 87 -10.46 -0.87 -3.41
N PHE A 88 -10.60 0.40 -3.82
CA PHE A 88 -11.85 1.15 -3.66
C PHE A 88 -13.03 0.46 -4.35
N ALA A 89 -12.86 0.02 -5.60
CA ALA A 89 -13.92 -0.69 -6.33
C ALA A 89 -14.32 -2.00 -5.64
N PHE A 90 -13.34 -2.75 -5.12
CA PHE A 90 -13.59 -3.97 -4.35
C PHE A 90 -14.39 -3.68 -3.06
N LEU A 91 -13.98 -2.69 -2.28
CA LEU A 91 -14.68 -2.30 -1.05
C LEU A 91 -16.13 -1.90 -1.32
N LYS A 92 -16.38 -1.14 -2.39
CA LYS A 92 -17.74 -0.81 -2.83
C LYS A 92 -18.57 -2.04 -3.18
N GLN A 93 -17.99 -2.98 -3.91
CA GLN A 93 -18.65 -4.23 -4.29
C GLN A 93 -18.99 -5.07 -3.05
N GLN A 94 -18.16 -5.02 -2.01
CA GLN A 94 -18.39 -5.69 -0.73
C GLN A 94 -19.32 -4.91 0.23
N GLN A 95 -19.94 -3.82 -0.21
CA GLN A 95 -20.85 -3.00 0.58
C GLN A 95 -20.22 -2.44 1.87
N ALA A 96 -18.94 -2.11 1.84
CA ALA A 96 -18.28 -1.40 2.92
C ALA A 96 -18.77 0.06 3.00
N VAL A 97 -18.75 0.64 4.20
CA VAL A 97 -19.00 2.07 4.42
C VAL A 97 -17.67 2.80 4.34
N ILE A 98 -17.40 3.42 3.19
CA ILE A 98 -16.07 3.98 2.89
C ILE A 98 -16.08 5.49 3.14
N THR A 99 -15.07 5.97 3.86
CA THR A 99 -14.67 7.37 3.93
C THR A 99 -13.31 7.50 3.27
N SER A 100 -13.24 8.15 2.11
CA SER A 100 -11.98 8.38 1.39
C SER A 100 -11.42 9.75 1.73
N THR A 101 -10.10 9.83 1.96
CA THR A 101 -9.43 11.10 2.25
C THR A 101 -8.05 11.16 1.61
N ASP A 102 -7.60 12.38 1.35
CA ASP A 102 -6.23 12.67 0.92
C ASP A 102 -5.89 14.14 1.24
N ILE A 103 -4.60 14.46 1.35
CA ILE A 103 -4.13 15.85 1.50
C ILE A 103 -4.33 16.64 0.19
N THR A 104 -4.47 15.94 -0.93
CA THR A 104 -4.71 16.53 -2.25
C THR A 104 -5.88 15.81 -2.94
N PRO A 105 -7.12 15.95 -2.44
CA PRO A 105 -8.27 15.14 -2.88
C PRO A 105 -8.57 15.27 -4.38
N GLY A 106 -8.18 16.37 -5.01
CA GLY A 106 -8.37 16.59 -6.45
C GLY A 106 -7.80 15.50 -7.35
N PHE A 107 -6.71 14.82 -6.95
CA PHE A 107 -6.12 13.72 -7.72
C PHE A 107 -7.01 12.46 -7.73
N TYR A 108 -7.86 12.28 -6.72
CA TYR A 108 -8.61 11.06 -6.49
C TYR A 108 -10.12 11.17 -6.82
N GLN A 109 -10.58 12.34 -7.27
CA GLN A 109 -12.01 12.57 -7.60
C GLN A 109 -12.58 11.61 -8.66
N LYS A 110 -11.73 11.08 -9.54
CA LYS A 110 -12.13 10.06 -10.53
C LYS A 110 -12.36 8.68 -9.89
N ILE A 111 -11.79 8.43 -8.71
CA ILE A 111 -11.95 7.19 -7.95
C ILE A 111 -13.16 7.33 -7.02
N ASP A 112 -13.14 8.38 -6.21
CA ASP A 112 -14.25 8.74 -5.33
C ASP A 112 -14.54 10.25 -5.42
N LYS A 113 -15.72 10.60 -5.98
CA LYS A 113 -16.16 11.99 -6.09
C LYS A 113 -16.49 12.66 -4.75
N HIS A 114 -16.62 11.86 -3.68
CA HIS A 114 -16.92 12.32 -2.32
C HIS A 114 -15.66 12.34 -1.42
N ILE A 115 -14.48 12.15 -2.01
CA ILE A 115 -13.23 12.22 -1.25
C ILE A 115 -13.08 13.56 -0.52
N GLN A 116 -12.65 13.48 0.74
CA GLN A 116 -12.48 14.62 1.63
C GLN A 116 -11.01 14.98 1.80
N TYR A 117 -10.74 16.24 2.12
CA TYR A 117 -9.41 16.64 2.59
C TYR A 117 -9.18 16.10 3.99
N ALA A 118 -8.03 15.47 4.20
CA ALA A 118 -7.50 15.20 5.54
C ALA A 118 -5.97 15.06 5.50
N ASP A 119 -5.33 15.61 6.53
CA ASP A 119 -3.94 15.34 6.84
C ASP A 119 -3.88 14.12 7.77
N ALA A 120 -3.12 13.10 7.39
CA ALA A 120 -2.99 11.88 8.18
C ALA A 120 -2.34 12.13 9.55
N THR A 121 -1.64 13.25 9.74
CA THR A 121 -1.06 13.67 11.02
C THR A 121 -2.06 14.36 11.95
N GLN A 122 -3.25 14.71 11.44
CA GLN A 122 -4.33 15.36 12.19
C GLN A 122 -5.69 14.97 11.59
N LEU A 123 -6.10 13.71 11.77
CA LEU A 123 -7.33 13.20 11.19
C LEU A 123 -8.58 13.85 11.81
N PRO A 124 -9.49 14.42 11.00
CA PRO A 124 -10.67 15.15 11.50
C PRO A 124 -11.81 14.19 11.91
N PHE A 125 -11.47 13.05 12.49
CA PHE A 125 -12.42 12.03 12.93
C PHE A 125 -12.31 11.77 14.43
N PRO A 126 -13.41 11.39 15.09
CA PRO A 126 -13.37 11.03 16.51
C PRO A 126 -12.59 9.73 16.74
N ASP A 127 -12.21 9.51 17.98
CA ASP A 127 -11.61 8.25 18.42
C ASP A 127 -12.53 7.07 18.13
N ASN A 128 -11.94 5.93 17.75
CA ASN A 128 -12.66 4.67 17.52
C ASN A 128 -13.76 4.76 16.45
N ALA A 129 -13.56 5.60 15.43
CA ALA A 129 -14.53 5.82 14.36
C ALA A 129 -14.58 4.70 13.32
N PHE A 130 -13.47 3.98 13.11
CA PHE A 130 -13.31 3.05 12.00
C PHE A 130 -12.98 1.62 12.43
N ASP A 131 -13.49 0.65 11.68
CA ASP A 131 -13.19 -0.77 11.83
C ASP A 131 -11.88 -1.15 11.13
N LEU A 132 -11.56 -0.43 10.02
CA LEU A 132 -10.37 -0.65 9.21
C LEU A 132 -9.86 0.69 8.67
N VAL A 133 -8.54 0.88 8.70
CA VAL A 133 -7.86 1.96 7.97
C VAL A 133 -6.97 1.36 6.89
N ILE A 134 -7.07 1.85 5.66
CA ILE A 134 -6.21 1.48 4.54
C ILE A 134 -5.45 2.73 4.09
N GLY A 135 -4.12 2.65 4.14
CA GLY A 135 -3.20 3.70 3.71
C GLY A 135 -1.97 3.07 3.07
N ASN A 136 -2.15 2.52 1.87
CA ASN A 136 -1.15 1.75 1.18
C ASN A 136 -0.16 2.67 0.47
N HIS A 137 1.14 2.55 0.76
CA HIS A 137 2.20 3.39 0.20
C HIS A 137 1.94 4.90 0.38
N ILE A 138 1.72 5.30 1.62
CA ILE A 138 1.55 6.72 1.98
C ILE A 138 2.56 7.18 3.05
N MET A 139 2.99 6.28 3.94
CA MET A 139 3.84 6.65 5.09
C MET A 139 5.21 7.18 4.67
N GLU A 140 5.74 6.72 3.54
CA GLU A 140 6.99 7.18 2.96
C GLU A 140 6.96 8.63 2.47
N HIS A 141 5.77 9.21 2.29
CA HIS A 141 5.57 10.59 1.88
C HIS A 141 5.34 11.55 3.06
N ILE A 142 5.00 11.03 4.25
CA ILE A 142 4.59 11.84 5.40
C ILE A 142 5.82 12.17 6.26
N PRO A 143 6.23 13.46 6.39
CA PRO A 143 7.42 13.81 7.18
C PRO A 143 7.33 13.32 8.64
N ASN A 144 6.20 13.50 9.30
CA ASN A 144 5.97 12.99 10.66
C ASN A 144 5.10 11.72 10.65
N ASP A 145 5.67 10.62 10.16
CA ASP A 145 5.00 9.33 10.09
C ASP A 145 4.54 8.79 11.45
N ARG A 146 5.34 9.05 12.51
CA ARG A 146 4.99 8.62 13.87
C ARG A 146 3.71 9.30 14.38
N LEU A 147 3.49 10.56 14.02
CA LEU A 147 2.24 11.25 14.35
C LEU A 147 1.07 10.68 13.55
N ALA A 148 1.26 10.44 12.26
CA ALA A 148 0.24 9.82 11.42
C ALA A 148 -0.15 8.41 11.94
N MET A 149 0.83 7.59 12.34
CA MET A 149 0.58 6.27 12.93
C MET A 149 -0.25 6.38 14.23
N ARG A 150 0.05 7.36 15.11
CA ARG A 150 -0.75 7.59 16.32
C ARG A 150 -2.18 8.06 16.01
N GLU A 151 -2.37 8.93 15.02
CA GLU A 151 -3.70 9.36 14.59
C GLU A 151 -4.51 8.21 14.01
N ILE A 152 -3.88 7.34 13.18
CA ILE A 152 -4.52 6.13 12.66
C ILE A 152 -4.89 5.19 13.82
N TYR A 153 -4.01 5.02 14.79
CA TYR A 153 -4.32 4.24 16.00
C TYR A 153 -5.51 4.83 16.76
N ARG A 154 -5.54 6.16 16.94
CA ARG A 154 -6.62 6.86 17.66
C ARG A 154 -7.98 6.62 17.02
N VAL A 155 -8.08 6.79 15.69
CA VAL A 155 -9.36 6.69 14.99
C VAL A 155 -9.84 5.25 14.77
N LEU A 156 -8.97 4.24 14.89
CA LEU A 156 -9.37 2.83 14.87
C LEU A 156 -10.07 2.44 16.16
N GLN A 157 -11.12 1.63 16.06
CA GLN A 157 -11.76 1.02 17.23
C GLN A 157 -10.88 -0.08 17.86
N PRO A 158 -11.08 -0.43 19.13
CA PRO A 158 -10.42 -1.59 19.74
C PRO A 158 -10.68 -2.86 18.92
N GLY A 159 -9.62 -3.60 18.58
CA GLY A 159 -9.67 -4.76 17.66
C GLY A 159 -9.78 -4.38 16.18
N GLY A 160 -9.81 -3.10 15.84
CA GLY A 160 -9.75 -2.60 14.46
C GLY A 160 -8.39 -2.91 13.82
N ARG A 161 -8.35 -2.94 12.50
CA ARG A 161 -7.15 -3.29 11.72
C ARG A 161 -6.66 -2.14 10.86
N ALA A 162 -5.38 -2.14 10.53
CA ALA A 162 -4.82 -1.23 9.54
C ALA A 162 -4.05 -2.02 8.45
N ILE A 163 -4.09 -1.51 7.22
CA ILE A 163 -3.25 -1.91 6.10
C ILE A 163 -2.40 -0.71 5.74
N LEU A 164 -1.13 -0.73 6.14
CA LEU A 164 -0.17 0.35 5.98
C LEU A 164 1.11 -0.22 5.36
N GLN A 165 1.00 -0.75 4.14
CA GLN A 165 2.15 -1.24 3.38
C GLN A 165 2.99 -0.05 2.92
N VAL A 166 4.31 -0.25 2.88
CA VAL A 166 5.30 0.76 2.44
C VAL A 166 6.38 0.10 1.61
N PRO A 167 7.09 0.82 0.75
CA PRO A 167 8.37 0.37 0.24
C PRO A 167 9.35 0.22 1.39
N PHE A 168 10.07 -0.89 1.45
CA PHE A 168 11.02 -1.15 2.53
C PHE A 168 12.26 -1.89 2.04
N SER A 169 13.28 -1.88 2.88
CA SER A 169 14.49 -2.67 2.69
C SER A 169 14.75 -3.54 3.92
N GLU A 170 15.14 -4.79 3.70
CA GLU A 170 15.62 -5.69 4.76
C GLU A 170 17.16 -5.60 4.92
N SER A 171 17.85 -4.97 3.96
CA SER A 171 19.32 -4.89 3.93
C SER A 171 19.90 -3.69 4.68
N ILE A 172 19.08 -2.70 5.02
CA ILE A 172 19.48 -1.55 5.84
C ILE A 172 19.06 -1.72 7.31
N SER A 173 19.92 -1.29 8.23
CA SER A 173 19.68 -1.44 9.67
C SER A 173 18.73 -0.38 10.24
N ASN A 174 18.77 0.82 9.67
CA ASN A 174 17.97 1.97 10.09
C ASN A 174 17.26 2.58 8.89
N THR A 175 16.10 3.14 9.10
CA THR A 175 15.39 3.94 8.09
C THR A 175 16.27 5.09 7.64
N LEU A 176 16.43 5.24 6.32
CA LEU A 176 17.12 6.36 5.71
C LEU A 176 16.11 7.48 5.52
N GLU A 177 16.31 8.59 6.20
CA GLU A 177 15.47 9.77 6.08
C GLU A 177 16.30 11.04 6.22
N VAL A 178 15.89 12.10 5.53
CA VAL A 178 16.52 13.41 5.59
C VAL A 178 15.46 14.42 6.04
N PRO A 179 15.65 15.07 7.20
CA PRO A 179 14.74 16.08 7.68
C PRO A 179 14.55 17.21 6.66
N ASP A 180 13.31 17.69 6.53
CA ASP A 180 12.91 18.84 5.73
C ASP A 180 13.29 18.80 4.23
N ILE A 181 13.58 17.62 3.70
CA ILE A 181 13.87 17.44 2.28
C ILE A 181 12.62 17.76 1.44
N ASN A 182 12.78 18.62 0.45
CA ASN A 182 11.69 19.06 -0.45
C ASN A 182 12.14 19.25 -1.91
N ASP A 183 13.38 18.86 -2.25
CA ASP A 183 13.87 18.88 -3.62
C ASP A 183 13.56 17.55 -4.31
N PRO A 184 12.69 17.53 -5.34
CA PRO A 184 12.30 16.30 -6.04
C PRO A 184 13.46 15.51 -6.66
N LYS A 185 14.53 16.19 -7.10
CA LYS A 185 15.71 15.52 -7.67
C LYS A 185 16.53 14.81 -6.59
N GLN A 186 16.71 15.48 -5.45
CA GLN A 186 17.39 14.86 -4.31
C GLN A 186 16.57 13.71 -3.74
N GLN A 187 15.24 13.84 -3.65
CA GLN A 187 14.33 12.79 -3.20
C GLN A 187 14.40 11.55 -4.11
N SER A 188 14.33 11.72 -5.45
CA SER A 188 14.56 10.63 -6.41
C SER A 188 15.92 9.96 -6.20
N ALA A 189 16.98 10.74 -6.10
CA ALA A 189 18.35 10.23 -5.96
C ALA A 189 18.59 9.48 -4.63
N LEU A 190 17.93 9.89 -3.55
CA LEU A 190 18.11 9.33 -2.21
C LEU A 190 17.12 8.20 -1.91
N PHE A 191 15.88 8.33 -2.34
CA PHE A 191 14.77 7.47 -1.91
C PHE A 191 14.06 6.74 -3.05
N GLY A 192 14.46 6.97 -4.31
CA GLY A 192 13.91 6.29 -5.47
C GLY A 192 12.52 6.76 -5.90
N GLN A 193 12.09 7.96 -5.45
CA GLN A 193 10.90 8.64 -5.93
C GLN A 193 10.92 10.12 -5.50
N LYS A 194 10.43 10.99 -6.38
CA LYS A 194 10.53 12.47 -6.28
C LYS A 194 9.79 13.14 -5.11
N ASP A 195 8.98 12.40 -4.38
CA ASP A 195 8.15 12.84 -3.26
C ASP A 195 8.25 11.91 -2.03
N HIS A 196 9.15 10.93 -2.07
CA HIS A 196 9.53 10.17 -0.88
C HIS A 196 10.43 11.00 0.02
N VAL A 197 10.25 10.86 1.32
CA VAL A 197 11.11 11.49 2.34
C VAL A 197 11.95 10.46 3.10
N ARG A 198 11.79 9.16 2.78
CA ARG A 198 12.55 8.06 3.39
C ARG A 198 12.53 6.77 2.60
N ILE A 199 13.49 5.89 2.93
CA ILE A 199 13.45 4.43 2.68
C ILE A 199 13.37 3.76 4.04
N TYR A 200 12.30 3.01 4.30
CA TYR A 200 12.16 2.28 5.55
C TYR A 200 13.09 1.07 5.62
N ALA A 201 13.81 0.94 6.76
CA ALA A 201 14.26 -0.37 7.22
C ALA A 201 13.05 -1.14 7.76
N LEU A 202 12.79 -2.36 7.29
CA LEU A 202 11.62 -3.12 7.73
C LEU A 202 11.49 -3.21 9.25
N LYS A 203 12.58 -3.55 9.94
CA LYS A 203 12.59 -3.67 11.41
C LYS A 203 12.21 -2.37 12.13
N ASP A 204 12.74 -1.23 11.65
CA ASP A 204 12.43 0.08 12.23
C ASP A 204 10.98 0.47 11.95
N TYR A 205 10.47 0.22 10.74
CA TYR A 205 9.07 0.47 10.41
C TYR A 205 8.10 -0.32 11.32
N LEU A 206 8.36 -1.62 11.50
CA LEU A 206 7.56 -2.44 12.41
C LEU A 206 7.63 -1.94 13.86
N GLN A 207 8.80 -1.42 14.28
CA GLN A 207 8.96 -0.85 15.61
C GLN A 207 8.20 0.47 15.75
N ARG A 208 8.24 1.37 14.75
CA ARG A 208 7.46 2.62 14.73
C ARG A 208 5.95 2.37 14.91
N LEU A 209 5.44 1.34 14.25
CA LEU A 209 4.03 0.91 14.39
C LEU A 209 3.74 0.43 15.83
N ARG A 210 4.62 -0.38 16.42
CA ARG A 210 4.47 -0.82 17.83
C ARG A 210 4.53 0.34 18.81
N ASP A 211 5.44 1.29 18.59
CA ASP A 211 5.57 2.51 19.40
C ASP A 211 4.31 3.39 19.33
N ALA A 212 3.55 3.31 18.24
CA ALA A 212 2.25 3.98 18.11
C ALA A 212 1.11 3.24 18.84
N GLY A 213 1.35 2.03 19.37
CA GLY A 213 0.41 1.23 20.16
C GLY A 213 -0.13 -0.01 19.45
N PHE A 214 0.24 -0.25 18.19
CA PHE A 214 -0.28 -1.39 17.44
C PHE A 214 0.36 -2.73 17.84
N THR A 215 -0.43 -3.80 17.78
CA THR A 215 0.08 -5.17 17.65
C THR A 215 0.44 -5.40 16.19
N VAL A 216 1.69 -5.80 15.94
CA VAL A 216 2.25 -5.89 14.58
C VAL A 216 2.88 -7.25 14.35
N ASN A 217 2.47 -7.93 13.30
CA ASN A 217 3.07 -9.16 12.81
C ASN A 217 3.37 -9.05 11.31
N TYR A 218 4.60 -9.37 10.91
CA TYR A 218 5.02 -9.41 9.51
C TYR A 218 5.02 -10.85 9.02
N GLN A 219 4.40 -11.07 7.87
CA GLN A 219 4.30 -12.39 7.26
C GLN A 219 4.76 -12.32 5.80
N LEU A 220 5.78 -13.12 5.47
CA LEU A 220 6.24 -13.25 4.09
C LEU A 220 5.16 -13.84 3.20
N TYR A 221 5.09 -13.36 1.96
CA TYR A 221 4.14 -13.80 0.95
C TYR A 221 4.20 -15.31 0.69
N GLY A 222 5.37 -15.93 0.72
CA GLY A 222 5.55 -17.38 0.52
C GLY A 222 4.73 -18.27 1.45
N SER A 223 4.26 -17.73 2.59
CA SER A 223 3.31 -18.42 3.47
C SER A 223 1.85 -18.39 2.97
N PHE A 224 1.56 -17.60 1.92
CA PHE A 224 0.25 -17.48 1.30
C PHE A 224 0.20 -18.18 -0.07
N ILE A 225 0.52 -19.48 -0.13
CA ILE A 225 0.64 -20.27 -1.37
C ILE A 225 -0.55 -20.05 -2.32
N ALA A 226 -1.77 -19.86 -1.77
CA ALA A 226 -2.97 -19.58 -2.56
C ALA A 226 -2.89 -18.28 -3.39
N TYR A 227 -1.98 -17.36 -3.06
CA TYR A 227 -1.85 -16.09 -3.77
C TYR A 227 -0.85 -16.10 -4.92
N PHE A 228 -0.05 -17.15 -5.08
CA PHE A 228 0.84 -17.30 -6.25
C PHE A 228 0.08 -17.14 -7.58
N GLN A 229 -1.15 -17.65 -7.62
CA GLN A 229 -2.00 -17.52 -8.79
C GLN A 229 -2.37 -16.07 -9.16
N TYR A 230 -2.20 -15.11 -8.24
CA TYR A 230 -2.54 -13.70 -8.47
C TYR A 230 -1.37 -12.84 -8.95
N ALA A 231 -0.24 -13.45 -9.29
CA ALA A 231 0.98 -12.73 -9.71
C ALA A 231 1.37 -11.63 -8.72
N ILE A 232 1.42 -11.95 -7.42
CA ILE A 232 1.90 -11.06 -6.37
C ILE A 232 3.41 -11.18 -6.30
N GLN A 233 4.12 -10.08 -6.08
CA GLN A 233 5.58 -10.06 -6.00
C GLN A 233 6.09 -10.94 -4.86
N PRO A 234 7.02 -11.89 -5.10
CA PRO A 234 7.41 -12.90 -4.11
C PRO A 234 8.05 -12.34 -2.84
N LEU A 235 8.70 -11.17 -2.95
CA LEU A 235 9.37 -10.52 -1.83
C LEU A 235 8.46 -9.58 -1.05
N GLU A 236 7.27 -9.28 -1.54
CA GLU A 236 6.28 -8.52 -0.78
C GLU A 236 5.72 -9.40 0.34
N GLY A 237 6.00 -8.99 1.58
CA GLY A 237 5.31 -9.53 2.75
C GLY A 237 4.07 -8.71 3.07
N PHE A 238 3.29 -9.18 4.02
CA PHE A 238 2.15 -8.44 4.55
C PHE A 238 2.35 -8.11 6.03
N ILE A 239 2.06 -6.85 6.38
CA ILE A 239 2.14 -6.35 7.74
C ILE A 239 0.74 -6.38 8.34
N HIS A 240 0.48 -7.33 9.23
CA HIS A 240 -0.76 -7.39 10.00
C HIS A 240 -0.69 -6.41 11.16
N ILE A 241 -1.60 -5.44 11.17
CA ILE A 241 -1.64 -4.35 12.15
C ILE A 241 -3.01 -4.37 12.82
N THR A 242 -3.03 -4.43 14.16
CA THR A 242 -4.26 -4.44 14.96
C THR A 242 -4.11 -3.48 16.14
N LYS A 243 -5.19 -2.73 16.44
CA LYS A 243 -5.32 -1.92 17.67
C LYS A 243 -5.72 -2.78 18.84
#